data_80f2822c837de993010a640b749445b0
#
_entry.id   80f2822c837de993010a640b749445b0
#
_cell.length_a   1.000
_cell.length_b   1.000
_cell.length_c   1.000
_cell.angle_alpha   90.00
_cell.angle_beta   90.00
_cell.angle_gamma   90.00
#
_symmetry.space_group_name_H-M   'P 1'
#
loop_
_entity.id
_entity.type
_entity.pdbx_description
1 polymer ?
#
loop_
_entity_poly.entity_id
_entity_poly.type
_entity_poly.pdbx_seq_one_letter_code
_entity_poly.pdbx_strand_id
1 'polypeptide(L)'
;WEQRKLGEISESFEYGLNAAATEYDGKHKYIRITDIDDSTHLFLQDDLTSPDIDFSTADDYLLQEGDVLFARTGASVGKTYIYRRSDGDLYFAGFLIRAKIKSDYDADFVFQNTLTDSYDSYIRITSQRSGQPGVNAQEYANFALSVPSLAEQKKIGAYFSHLDTL
;
A
#
# COMPACT_ATOMS: atom_id res chain seq x y z
N TRP A 1 2.18 14.30 -20.41
CA TRP A 1 1.79 13.27 -19.44
C TRP A 1 0.64 12.46 -19.98
N GLU A 2 0.68 11.17 -19.80
CA GLU A 2 -0.35 10.24 -20.27
C GLU A 2 -1.19 9.77 -19.08
N GLN A 3 -2.49 9.60 -19.31
CA GLN A 3 -3.35 9.04 -18.29
C GLN A 3 -3.26 7.51 -18.31
N ARG A 4 -3.08 6.91 -17.14
CA ARG A 4 -3.03 5.47 -16.95
C ARG A 4 -3.89 5.07 -15.75
N LYS A 5 -4.45 3.87 -15.81
CA LYS A 5 -5.08 3.27 -14.63
C LYS A 5 -4.03 2.55 -13.80
N LEU A 6 -4.25 2.54 -12.49
CA LEU A 6 -3.35 1.87 -11.56
C LEU A 6 -3.13 0.39 -11.95
N GLY A 7 -4.16 -0.27 -12.48
CA GLY A 7 -4.06 -1.63 -12.97
C GLY A 7 -3.13 -1.81 -14.14
N GLU A 8 -2.95 -0.79 -14.97
CA GLU A 8 -2.04 -0.83 -16.11
C GLU A 8 -0.57 -0.71 -15.70
N ILE A 9 -0.30 -0.07 -14.56
CA ILE A 9 1.05 0.17 -14.08
C ILE A 9 1.48 -0.78 -12.97
N SER A 10 0.61 -1.72 -12.62
CA SER A 10 0.85 -2.72 -11.56
C SER A 10 0.89 -4.12 -12.17
N GLU A 11 1.80 -4.95 -11.68
CA GLU A 11 1.89 -6.36 -12.11
C GLU A 11 0.72 -7.17 -11.56
N SER A 12 0.31 -6.88 -10.32
CA SER A 12 -0.75 -7.64 -9.65
C SER A 12 -1.35 -6.83 -8.51
N PHE A 13 -2.55 -7.26 -8.10
CA PHE A 13 -3.23 -6.83 -6.89
C PHE A 13 -3.54 -8.07 -6.08
N GLU A 14 -3.00 -8.15 -4.85
CA GLU A 14 -3.10 -9.34 -4.02
C GLU A 14 -3.61 -8.99 -2.63
N TYR A 15 -4.54 -9.79 -2.13
CA TYR A 15 -5.02 -9.65 -0.74
C TYR A 15 -4.01 -10.28 0.22
N GLY A 16 -3.93 -9.73 1.43
CA GLY A 16 -3.00 -10.19 2.44
C GLY A 16 -3.45 -11.45 3.18
N LEU A 17 -2.67 -11.78 4.20
CA LEU A 17 -2.88 -12.97 5.03
C LEU A 17 -4.16 -12.87 5.86
N ASN A 18 -4.90 -13.97 5.89
CA ASN A 18 -6.06 -14.13 6.75
C ASN A 18 -5.64 -14.82 8.04
N ALA A 19 -4.73 -14.19 8.77
CA ALA A 19 -4.13 -14.76 9.97
C ALA A 19 -4.25 -13.80 11.14
N ALA A 20 -4.42 -14.36 12.34
CA ALA A 20 -4.44 -13.56 13.57
C ALA A 20 -3.04 -12.98 13.83
N ALA A 21 -3.00 -11.82 14.46
CA ALA A 21 -1.77 -11.27 14.98
C ALA A 21 -1.44 -11.95 16.31
N THR A 22 -0.16 -12.23 16.51
CA THR A 22 0.35 -12.82 17.75
C THR A 22 1.55 -12.02 18.25
N GLU A 23 2.09 -12.40 19.41
CA GLU A 23 3.25 -11.74 19.98
C GLU A 23 4.42 -11.72 18.97
N TYR A 24 5.11 -10.58 18.89
CA TYR A 24 6.25 -10.42 18.00
C TYR A 24 7.36 -11.42 18.35
N ASP A 25 7.78 -12.19 17.35
CA ASP A 25 8.78 -13.26 17.51
C ASP A 25 10.22 -12.75 17.42
N GLY A 26 10.42 -11.46 17.23
CA GLY A 26 11.74 -10.84 17.10
C GLY A 26 12.26 -10.77 15.67
N LYS A 27 11.54 -11.33 14.69
CA LYS A 27 11.99 -11.38 13.31
C LYS A 27 10.89 -11.04 12.30
N HIS A 28 9.71 -11.64 12.42
CA HIS A 28 8.63 -11.54 11.43
C HIS A 28 7.63 -10.48 11.87
N LYS A 29 7.63 -9.35 11.17
CA LYS A 29 6.70 -8.24 11.43
C LYS A 29 5.43 -8.41 10.63
N TYR A 30 4.32 -7.93 11.18
CA TYR A 30 3.00 -8.00 10.56
C TYR A 30 2.42 -6.60 10.46
N ILE A 31 1.98 -6.17 9.26
CA ILE A 31 1.34 -4.88 9.08
C ILE A 31 -0.15 -5.05 8.83
N ARG A 32 -0.94 -4.39 9.68
CA ARG A 32 -2.40 -4.30 9.58
C ARG A 32 -2.77 -2.84 9.31
N ILE A 33 -4.03 -2.57 8.96
CA ILE A 33 -4.48 -1.19 8.74
C ILE A 33 -4.14 -0.29 9.93
N THR A 34 -4.33 -0.79 11.15
CA THR A 34 -4.07 -0.03 12.39
C THR A 34 -2.59 0.25 12.64
N ASP A 35 -1.69 -0.45 11.96
CA ASP A 35 -0.25 -0.27 12.10
C ASP A 35 0.32 0.77 11.14
N ILE A 36 -0.53 1.39 10.32
CA ILE A 36 -0.15 2.48 9.42
C ILE A 36 -0.60 3.80 10.03
N ASP A 37 0.32 4.73 10.24
CA ASP A 37 0.01 6.03 10.81
C ASP A 37 -0.92 6.82 9.88
N ASP A 38 -1.98 7.41 10.46
CA ASP A 38 -3.00 8.13 9.67
C ASP A 38 -2.45 9.37 8.98
N SER A 39 -1.46 10.03 9.57
CA SER A 39 -0.90 11.28 9.05
C SER A 39 0.29 11.07 8.14
N THR A 40 1.23 10.20 8.56
CA THR A 40 2.52 10.03 7.88
C THR A 40 2.54 8.85 6.93
N HIS A 41 1.58 7.92 7.04
CA HIS A 41 1.54 6.65 6.31
C HIS A 41 2.75 5.75 6.61
N LEU A 42 3.48 6.02 7.68
CA LEU A 42 4.60 5.17 8.10
C LEU A 42 4.10 3.95 8.88
N PHE A 43 4.88 2.89 8.83
CA PHE A 43 4.64 1.70 9.63
C PHE A 43 4.98 1.99 11.10
N LEU A 44 3.99 1.86 11.98
CA LEU A 44 4.14 2.07 13.42
C LEU A 44 4.84 0.87 14.05
N GLN A 45 5.99 1.08 14.70
CA GLN A 45 6.81 0.00 15.25
C GLN A 45 6.88 -0.01 16.79
N ASP A 46 6.00 0.74 17.45
CA ASP A 46 5.98 0.79 18.91
C ASP A 46 5.37 -0.47 19.55
N ASP A 47 4.51 -1.18 18.80
CA ASP A 47 3.80 -2.34 19.28
C ASP A 47 3.74 -3.41 18.20
N LEU A 48 4.91 -3.97 17.87
CA LEU A 48 5.05 -4.94 16.79
C LEU A 48 4.34 -6.24 17.10
N THR A 49 3.75 -6.84 16.06
CA THR A 49 3.17 -8.18 16.12
C THR A 49 3.74 -9.05 15.00
N SER A 50 3.51 -10.35 15.12
CA SER A 50 3.82 -11.34 14.08
C SER A 50 2.51 -12.01 13.63
N PRO A 51 2.42 -12.45 12.36
CA PRO A 51 1.28 -13.27 11.96
C PRO A 51 1.39 -14.68 12.53
N ASP A 52 0.27 -15.24 12.97
CA ASP A 52 0.21 -16.61 13.49
C ASP A 52 0.06 -17.59 12.32
N ILE A 53 1.18 -17.93 11.70
CA ILE A 53 1.22 -18.76 10.48
C ILE A 53 2.44 -19.68 10.47
N ASP A 54 2.40 -20.64 9.53
CA ASP A 54 3.58 -21.41 9.14
C ASP A 54 4.38 -20.59 8.12
N PHE A 55 5.52 -20.06 8.53
CA PHE A 55 6.34 -19.19 7.68
C PHE A 55 6.96 -19.91 6.48
N SER A 56 7.04 -21.24 6.51
CA SER A 56 7.58 -22.00 5.38
C SER A 56 6.75 -21.90 4.11
N THR A 57 5.48 -21.51 4.23
CA THR A 57 4.53 -21.41 3.12
C THR A 57 4.05 -19.98 2.83
N ALA A 58 4.67 -18.98 3.47
CA ALA A 58 4.14 -17.61 3.48
C ALA A 58 4.99 -16.60 2.72
N ASP A 59 5.98 -17.04 1.95
CA ASP A 59 6.91 -16.14 1.23
C ASP A 59 6.19 -15.18 0.28
N ASP A 60 5.06 -15.60 -0.29
CA ASP A 60 4.27 -14.76 -1.20
C ASP A 60 3.68 -13.52 -0.51
N TYR A 61 3.61 -13.53 0.82
CA TYR A 61 3.06 -12.42 1.60
C TYR A 61 4.12 -11.49 2.17
N LEU A 62 5.40 -11.77 1.90
CA LEU A 62 6.49 -10.85 2.23
C LEU A 62 6.47 -9.65 1.28
N LEU A 63 6.54 -8.46 1.84
CA LEU A 63 6.64 -7.24 1.06
C LEU A 63 8.04 -7.06 0.48
N GLN A 64 8.11 -6.43 -0.67
CA GLN A 64 9.35 -6.12 -1.38
C GLN A 64 9.35 -4.65 -1.78
N GLU A 65 10.53 -4.10 -2.06
CA GLU A 65 10.67 -2.75 -2.60
C GLU A 65 9.77 -2.60 -3.83
N GLY A 66 9.01 -1.50 -3.88
CA GLY A 66 8.06 -1.25 -4.95
C GLY A 66 6.64 -1.71 -4.66
N ASP A 67 6.40 -2.37 -3.53
CA ASP A 67 5.06 -2.76 -3.12
C ASP A 67 4.34 -1.60 -2.43
N VAL A 68 3.11 -1.33 -2.85
CA VAL A 68 2.24 -0.33 -2.24
C VAL A 68 1.00 -1.03 -1.69
N LEU A 69 0.65 -0.74 -0.45
CA LEU A 69 -0.52 -1.32 0.21
C LEU A 69 -1.68 -0.33 0.25
N PHE A 70 -2.89 -0.88 0.11
CA PHE A 70 -4.14 -0.12 0.12
C PHE A 70 -5.11 -0.75 1.10
N ALA A 71 -5.65 0.05 2.03
CA ALA A 71 -6.67 -0.41 2.96
C ALA A 71 -8.00 -0.54 2.23
N ARG A 72 -8.64 -1.73 2.33
CA ARG A 72 -9.82 -2.04 1.52
C ARG A 72 -11.15 -1.87 2.24
N THR A 73 -11.17 -1.64 3.54
CA THR A 73 -12.42 -1.65 4.29
C THR A 73 -12.38 -0.75 5.52
N GLY A 74 -13.55 -0.40 6.03
CA GLY A 74 -13.73 0.31 7.28
C GLY A 74 -13.49 1.80 7.20
N ALA A 75 -13.32 2.42 8.37
CA ALA A 75 -13.11 3.87 8.49
C ALA A 75 -11.81 4.34 7.84
N SER A 76 -10.84 3.45 7.71
CA SER A 76 -9.52 3.74 7.13
C SER A 76 -9.42 3.36 5.64
N VAL A 77 -10.55 3.07 4.98
CA VAL A 77 -10.55 2.73 3.55
C VAL A 77 -9.80 3.81 2.76
N GLY A 78 -8.94 3.38 1.85
CA GLY A 78 -8.12 4.30 1.05
C GLY A 78 -6.75 4.62 1.63
N LYS A 79 -6.51 4.34 2.91
CA LYS A 79 -5.19 4.57 3.52
C LYS A 79 -4.14 3.72 2.83
N THR A 80 -2.95 4.29 2.58
CA THR A 80 -1.88 3.64 1.83
C THR A 80 -0.57 3.60 2.58
N TYR A 81 0.29 2.67 2.16
CA TYR A 81 1.63 2.49 2.69
C TYR A 81 2.54 2.02 1.56
N ILE A 82 3.75 2.57 1.48
CA ILE A 82 4.78 2.07 0.57
C ILE A 82 5.86 1.35 1.37
N TYR A 83 6.19 0.13 0.97
CA TYR A 83 7.18 -0.67 1.68
C TYR A 83 8.57 -0.08 1.53
N ARG A 84 9.30 -0.03 2.65
CA ARG A 84 10.72 0.33 2.72
C ARG A 84 11.48 -0.83 3.32
N ARG A 85 12.60 -1.18 2.72
CA ARG A 85 13.46 -2.26 3.22
C ARG A 85 13.88 -2.04 4.68
N SER A 86 14.01 -0.78 5.09
CA SER A 86 14.31 -0.41 6.47
C SER A 86 13.24 -0.85 7.48
N ASP A 87 12.03 -1.17 7.03
CA ASP A 87 10.97 -1.68 7.89
C ASP A 87 11.14 -3.16 8.24
N GLY A 88 12.08 -3.85 7.58
CA GLY A 88 12.39 -5.26 7.85
C GLY A 88 11.51 -6.23 7.11
N ASP A 89 11.53 -7.50 7.51
CA ASP A 89 10.69 -8.56 6.95
C ASP A 89 9.24 -8.34 7.39
N LEU A 90 8.41 -7.94 6.44
CA LEU A 90 7.06 -7.46 6.72
C LEU A 90 6.03 -8.24 5.92
N TYR A 91 5.11 -8.90 6.64
CA TYR A 91 3.96 -9.60 6.08
C TYR A 91 2.74 -8.70 6.19
N PHE A 92 1.85 -8.76 5.19
CA PHE A 92 0.67 -7.88 5.20
C PHE A 92 -0.63 -8.66 5.42
N ALA A 93 -1.55 -8.04 6.15
CA ALA A 93 -2.82 -8.66 6.58
C ALA A 93 -3.91 -8.53 5.51
N GLY A 94 -4.95 -9.35 5.64
CA GLY A 94 -6.00 -9.54 4.64
C GLY A 94 -6.92 -8.35 4.38
N PHE A 95 -6.93 -7.32 5.23
CA PHE A 95 -7.66 -6.09 4.96
C PHE A 95 -6.85 -5.08 4.15
N LEU A 96 -5.64 -5.46 3.74
CA LEU A 96 -4.78 -4.70 2.86
C LEU A 96 -4.66 -5.40 1.50
N ILE A 97 -4.56 -4.60 0.45
CA ILE A 97 -4.33 -5.07 -0.91
C ILE A 97 -2.95 -4.57 -1.34
N ARG A 98 -2.12 -5.47 -1.86
CA ARG A 98 -0.80 -5.11 -2.39
C ARG A 98 -0.87 -4.90 -3.88
N ALA A 99 -0.41 -3.73 -4.34
CA ALA A 99 -0.10 -3.49 -5.74
C ALA A 99 1.40 -3.59 -5.94
N LYS A 100 1.84 -4.50 -6.80
CA LYS A 100 3.24 -4.59 -7.21
C LYS A 100 3.45 -3.69 -8.41
N ILE A 101 4.14 -2.58 -8.23
CA ILE A 101 4.34 -1.62 -9.31
C ILE A 101 5.35 -2.16 -10.31
N LYS A 102 5.02 -2.10 -11.60
CA LYS A 102 5.90 -2.54 -12.68
C LYS A 102 7.20 -1.74 -12.68
N SER A 103 8.29 -2.37 -13.11
CA SER A 103 9.62 -1.74 -13.14
C SER A 103 9.72 -0.55 -14.09
N ASP A 104 8.77 -0.43 -15.04
CA ASP A 104 8.69 0.71 -15.98
C ASP A 104 8.17 1.99 -15.31
N TYR A 105 7.73 1.89 -14.06
CA TYR A 105 7.16 3.00 -13.30
C TYR A 105 7.86 3.12 -11.95
N ASP A 106 7.82 4.33 -11.40
CA ASP A 106 8.43 4.60 -10.08
C ASP A 106 7.40 4.44 -8.97
N ALA A 107 7.65 3.52 -8.04
CA ALA A 107 6.70 3.23 -6.96
C ALA A 107 6.49 4.43 -6.03
N ASP A 108 7.53 5.23 -5.76
CA ASP A 108 7.39 6.45 -4.96
C ASP A 108 6.47 7.45 -5.64
N PHE A 109 6.60 7.61 -6.94
CA PHE A 109 5.71 8.48 -7.72
C PHE A 109 4.25 8.00 -7.61
N VAL A 110 4.02 6.70 -7.77
CA VAL A 110 2.69 6.11 -7.65
C VAL A 110 2.13 6.35 -6.25
N PHE A 111 2.93 6.10 -5.23
CA PHE A 111 2.51 6.32 -3.84
C PHE A 111 2.13 7.78 -3.59
N GLN A 112 2.92 8.74 -4.10
CA GLN A 112 2.60 10.16 -3.94
C GLN A 112 1.26 10.52 -4.56
N ASN A 113 0.85 9.86 -5.63
CA ASN A 113 -0.48 10.04 -6.22
C ASN A 113 -1.61 9.61 -5.28
N THR A 114 -1.34 8.72 -4.33
CA THR A 114 -2.33 8.30 -3.33
C THR A 114 -2.49 9.30 -2.18
N LEU A 115 -1.70 10.36 -2.18
CA LEU A 115 -1.75 11.44 -1.17
C LEU A 115 -2.42 12.71 -1.72
N THR A 116 -3.07 12.63 -2.87
CA THR A 116 -3.68 13.77 -3.55
C THR A 116 -5.18 13.87 -3.27
N ASP A 117 -5.72 15.08 -3.50
CA ASP A 117 -7.17 15.30 -3.41
C ASP A 117 -7.94 14.48 -4.45
N SER A 118 -7.35 14.27 -5.63
CA SER A 118 -7.95 13.45 -6.69
C SER A 118 -8.16 12.00 -6.21
N TYR A 119 -7.16 11.44 -5.53
CA TYR A 119 -7.28 10.12 -4.96
C TYR A 119 -8.33 10.08 -3.84
N ASP A 120 -8.31 11.06 -2.94
CA ASP A 120 -9.28 11.11 -1.84
C ASP A 120 -10.71 11.20 -2.37
N SER A 121 -10.94 11.98 -3.43
CA SER A 121 -12.25 12.07 -4.08
C SER A 121 -12.66 10.74 -4.70
N TYR A 122 -11.74 10.06 -5.36
CA TYR A 122 -12.00 8.75 -5.96
C TYR A 122 -12.42 7.73 -4.89
N ILE A 123 -11.68 7.67 -3.78
CA ILE A 123 -11.97 6.76 -2.67
C ILE A 123 -13.33 7.09 -2.04
N ARG A 124 -13.61 8.36 -1.79
CA ARG A 124 -14.87 8.79 -1.18
C ARG A 124 -16.06 8.36 -2.03
N ILE A 125 -16.00 8.53 -3.34
CA ILE A 125 -17.09 8.18 -4.25
C ILE A 125 -17.20 6.66 -4.40
N THR A 126 -16.06 5.99 -4.60
CA THR A 126 -16.01 4.55 -4.90
C THR A 126 -16.39 3.71 -3.69
N SER A 127 -16.06 4.16 -2.48
CA SER A 127 -16.32 3.42 -1.25
C SER A 127 -17.76 3.50 -0.76
N GLN A 128 -18.60 4.32 -1.40
CA GLN A 128 -20.01 4.48 -1.01
C GLN A 128 -20.81 3.23 -1.38
N ARG A 129 -21.06 2.41 -0.37
CA ARG A 129 -21.85 1.17 -0.49
C ARG A 129 -22.88 1.13 0.61
N SER A 130 -23.93 0.31 0.41
CA SER A 130 -24.83 0.00 1.51
C SER A 130 -24.06 -0.82 2.55
N GLY A 131 -24.01 -0.34 3.79
CA GLY A 131 -23.26 -0.97 4.86
C GLY A 131 -21.87 -0.37 5.04
N GLN A 132 -20.87 -1.23 5.33
CA GLN A 132 -19.51 -0.79 5.61
C GLN A 132 -18.81 -0.27 4.34
N PRO A 133 -18.12 0.88 4.41
CA PRO A 133 -17.32 1.37 3.27
C PRO A 133 -16.28 0.35 2.83
N GLY A 134 -16.06 0.27 1.52
CA GLY A 134 -15.06 -0.64 0.97
C GLY A 134 -14.64 -0.29 -0.44
N VAL A 135 -13.41 -0.65 -0.79
CA VAL A 135 -12.84 -0.56 -2.14
C VAL A 135 -12.10 -1.85 -2.40
N ASN A 136 -12.51 -2.58 -3.43
CA ASN A 136 -11.87 -3.86 -3.76
C ASN A 136 -10.70 -3.66 -4.74
N ALA A 137 -9.99 -4.76 -5.05
CA ALA A 137 -8.81 -4.72 -5.93
C ALA A 137 -9.13 -4.15 -7.31
N GLN A 138 -10.26 -4.55 -7.92
CA GLN A 138 -10.65 -4.06 -9.24
C GLN A 138 -10.95 -2.56 -9.21
N GLU A 139 -11.54 -2.07 -8.15
CA GLU A 139 -11.83 -0.65 -7.99
C GLU A 139 -10.54 0.15 -7.79
N TYR A 140 -9.57 -0.36 -7.05
CA TYR A 140 -8.26 0.27 -6.97
C TYR A 140 -7.55 0.28 -8.32
N ALA A 141 -7.65 -0.82 -9.06
CA ALA A 141 -7.04 -0.92 -10.40
C ALA A 141 -7.62 0.13 -11.38
N ASN A 142 -8.83 0.58 -11.17
CA ASN A 142 -9.50 1.57 -12.01
C ASN A 142 -9.15 3.02 -11.67
N PHE A 143 -8.40 3.26 -10.59
CA PHE A 143 -7.96 4.62 -10.27
C PHE A 143 -7.04 5.14 -11.38
N ALA A 144 -7.39 6.30 -11.95
CA ALA A 144 -6.64 6.93 -13.04
C ALA A 144 -5.69 7.99 -12.52
N LEU A 145 -4.47 8.01 -13.04
CA LEU A 145 -3.46 9.00 -12.70
C LEU A 145 -2.73 9.45 -13.97
N SER A 146 -2.21 10.66 -13.94
CA SER A 146 -1.39 11.20 -15.02
C SER A 146 0.06 10.85 -14.78
N VAL A 147 0.74 10.32 -15.81
CA VAL A 147 2.07 9.73 -15.68
C VAL A 147 3.02 10.38 -16.68
N PRO A 148 4.11 11.01 -16.20
CA PRO A 148 5.17 11.53 -17.09
C PRO A 148 6.15 10.44 -17.47
N SER A 149 7.28 10.81 -18.07
CA SER A 149 8.37 9.88 -18.34
C SER A 149 8.88 9.24 -17.04
N LEU A 150 9.48 8.07 -17.13
CA LEU A 150 10.05 7.40 -15.96
C LEU A 150 11.11 8.28 -15.27
N ALA A 151 11.92 9.01 -16.04
CA ALA A 151 12.93 9.91 -15.48
C ALA A 151 12.30 11.02 -14.63
N GLU A 152 11.19 11.59 -15.09
CA GLU A 152 10.45 12.60 -14.31
C GLU A 152 9.76 12.00 -13.11
N GLN A 153 9.17 10.80 -13.25
CA GLN A 153 8.58 10.08 -12.12
C GLN A 153 9.58 9.91 -10.99
N LYS A 154 10.79 9.47 -11.31
CA LYS A 154 11.86 9.26 -10.32
C LYS A 154 12.23 10.55 -9.60
N LYS A 155 12.30 11.67 -10.33
CA LYS A 155 12.60 12.97 -9.73
C LYS A 155 11.48 13.43 -8.80
N ILE A 156 10.24 13.31 -9.23
CA ILE A 156 9.08 13.71 -8.45
C ILE A 156 8.97 12.83 -7.20
N GLY A 157 9.06 11.52 -7.36
CA GLY A 157 8.97 10.57 -6.26
C GLY A 157 10.06 10.79 -5.23
N ALA A 158 11.31 10.99 -5.67
CA ALA A 158 12.43 11.25 -4.78
C ALA A 158 12.28 12.58 -4.03
N TYR A 159 11.82 13.62 -4.72
CA TYR A 159 11.61 14.94 -4.12
C TYR A 159 10.59 14.88 -2.97
N PHE A 160 9.42 14.30 -3.22
CA PHE A 160 8.37 14.22 -2.19
C PHE A 160 8.73 13.22 -1.10
N SER A 161 9.38 12.12 -1.43
CA SER A 161 9.88 11.16 -0.43
C SER A 161 10.88 11.83 0.51
N HIS A 162 11.76 12.67 -0.02
CA HIS A 162 12.71 13.44 0.79
C HIS A 162 12.00 14.43 1.71
N LEU A 163 11.00 15.15 1.20
CA LEU A 163 10.19 16.05 2.02
C LEU A 163 9.50 15.33 3.17
N ASP A 164 9.01 14.12 2.92
CA ASP A 164 8.30 13.32 3.92
C ASP A 164 9.21 12.90 5.08
N THR A 165 10.53 12.92 4.88
CA THR A 165 11.51 12.53 5.92
C THR A 165 12.12 13.69 6.69
N LEU A 166 11.75 14.93 6.37
CA LEU A 166 12.27 16.13 7.05
C LEU A 166 11.64 16.36 8.43
#